data_436d3eacd86b022dd03db5950823d8b5
#
_entry.id   436d3eacd86b022dd03db5950823d8b5
#
_cell.length_a   1.000
_cell.length_b   1.000
_cell.length_c   1.000
_cell.angle_alpha   90.00
_cell.angle_beta   90.00
_cell.angle_gamma   90.00
#
_symmetry.space_group_name_H-M   'P 1'
#
loop_
_entity.id
_entity.type
_entity.pdbx_description
1 polymer ?
#
loop_
_entity_poly.entity_id
_entity_poly.type
_entity_poly.pdbx_seq_one_letter_code
_entity_poly.pdbx_strand_id
1 'polypeptide(L)'
;MGALERQYEYGKWVLASLLAVHAGSLLAISQAGAATARLYQACGPLLIYGVATTLVAGGLAWINFSVVANVYAHVLRAIREGREPSLTVGKKYLALVTFWITPLVAVGSLMLFLIAAVRAANVI
;
A
#
# COMPACT_ATOMS: atom_id res chain seq x y z
N MET A 1 17.43 16.22 2.87
CA MET A 1 16.55 15.08 2.67
C MET A 1 16.56 14.66 1.21
N GLY A 2 16.94 13.43 0.91
CA GLY A 2 17.01 12.92 -0.46
C GLY A 2 15.63 12.66 -1.07
N ALA A 3 15.57 12.56 -2.42
CA ALA A 3 14.32 12.27 -3.14
C ALA A 3 13.70 10.93 -2.72
N LEU A 4 14.53 9.92 -2.44
CA LEU A 4 14.07 8.59 -1.97
C LEU A 4 13.41 8.66 -0.60
N GLU A 5 13.95 9.46 0.32
CA GLU A 5 13.35 9.65 1.65
C GLU A 5 11.99 10.33 1.55
N ARG A 6 11.86 11.32 0.68
CA ARG A 6 10.58 11.98 0.42
C ARG A 6 9.54 11.02 -0.16
N GLN A 7 9.94 10.20 -1.13
CA GLN A 7 9.04 9.19 -1.69
C GLN A 7 8.58 8.19 -0.63
N TYR A 8 9.49 7.75 0.24
CA TYR A 8 9.17 6.87 1.36
C TYR A 8 8.14 7.51 2.30
N GLU A 9 8.35 8.76 2.68
CA GLU A 9 7.44 9.50 3.56
C GLU A 9 6.05 9.66 2.94
N TYR A 10 5.97 10.06 1.67
CA TYR A 10 4.69 10.19 0.97
C TYR A 10 3.97 8.84 0.85
N GLY A 11 4.67 7.79 0.48
CA GLY A 11 4.11 6.44 0.38
C GLY A 11 3.56 5.95 1.72
N LYS A 12 4.27 6.16 2.79
CA LYS A 12 3.86 5.85 4.16
C LYS A 12 2.56 6.58 4.53
N TRP A 13 2.48 7.88 4.23
CA TRP A 13 1.29 8.67 4.52
C TRP A 13 0.07 8.23 3.69
N VAL A 14 0.27 7.91 2.42
CA VAL A 14 -0.81 7.39 1.56
C VAL A 14 -1.36 6.08 2.12
N LEU A 15 -0.49 5.14 2.46
CA LEU A 15 -0.90 3.84 3.01
C LEU A 15 -1.58 4.00 4.37
N ALA A 16 -1.05 4.85 5.24
CA ALA A 16 -1.66 5.14 6.54
C ALA A 16 -3.05 5.77 6.37
N SER A 17 -3.21 6.69 5.42
CA SER A 17 -4.49 7.33 5.11
C SER A 17 -5.50 6.31 4.57
N LEU A 18 -5.11 5.44 3.65
CA LEU A 18 -5.97 4.39 3.13
C LEU A 18 -6.43 3.43 4.24
N LEU A 19 -5.51 3.02 5.09
CA LEU A 19 -5.83 2.15 6.22
C LEU A 19 -6.80 2.83 7.19
N ALA A 20 -6.54 4.10 7.53
CA ALA A 20 -7.39 4.89 8.41
C ALA A 20 -8.80 5.06 7.83
N VAL A 21 -8.91 5.33 6.53
CA VAL A 21 -10.20 5.50 5.84
C VAL A 21 -11.01 4.20 5.87
N HIS A 22 -10.40 3.05 5.56
CA HIS A 22 -11.09 1.77 5.58
C HIS A 22 -11.49 1.36 7.00
N ALA A 23 -10.54 1.40 7.94
CA ALA A 23 -10.78 1.01 9.33
C ALA A 23 -11.75 1.98 10.02
N GLY A 24 -11.60 3.29 9.78
CA GLY A 24 -12.49 4.31 10.31
C GLY A 24 -13.91 4.16 9.78
N SER A 25 -14.08 3.80 8.52
CA SER A 25 -15.39 3.53 7.92
C SER A 25 -16.06 2.30 8.55
N LEU A 26 -15.31 1.23 8.80
CA LEU A 26 -15.83 0.05 9.51
C LEU A 26 -16.26 0.42 10.93
N LEU A 27 -15.47 1.22 11.62
CA LEU A 27 -15.82 1.70 12.96
C LEU A 27 -17.09 2.56 12.92
N ALA A 28 -17.20 3.47 11.97
CA ALA A 28 -18.38 4.31 11.79
C ALA A 28 -19.65 3.45 11.54
N ILE A 29 -19.54 2.44 10.71
CA ILE A 29 -20.64 1.49 10.46
C ILE A 29 -21.05 0.78 11.75
N SER A 30 -20.10 0.35 12.56
CA SER A 30 -20.39 -0.34 13.83
C SER A 30 -21.17 0.55 14.82
N GLN A 31 -21.05 1.88 14.67
CA GLN A 31 -21.71 2.86 15.51
C GLN A 31 -23.00 3.45 14.89
N ALA A 32 -23.44 2.94 13.75
CA ALA A 32 -24.59 3.49 13.01
C ALA A 32 -25.95 3.07 13.59
N GLY A 33 -26.00 2.37 14.70
CA GLY A 33 -27.24 1.97 15.36
C GLY A 33 -28.10 1.04 14.49
N ALA A 34 -29.35 1.44 14.19
CA ALA A 34 -30.29 0.62 13.40
C ALA A 34 -29.82 0.40 11.94
N ALA A 35 -28.98 1.24 11.40
CA ALA A 35 -28.48 1.14 10.04
C ALA A 35 -27.24 0.23 9.92
N THR A 36 -26.65 -0.23 11.03
CA THR A 36 -25.40 -1.01 11.04
C THR A 36 -25.48 -2.24 10.14
N ALA A 37 -26.53 -3.05 10.27
CA ALA A 37 -26.68 -4.29 9.50
C ALA A 37 -26.77 -4.02 7.99
N ARG A 38 -27.53 -3.02 7.59
CA ARG A 38 -27.68 -2.65 6.17
C ARG A 38 -26.39 -2.12 5.59
N LEU A 39 -25.71 -1.25 6.30
CA LEU A 39 -24.44 -0.69 5.88
C LEU A 39 -23.36 -1.76 5.79
N TYR A 40 -23.30 -2.66 6.76
CA TYR A 40 -22.36 -3.76 6.74
C TYR A 40 -22.59 -4.69 5.54
N GLN A 41 -23.84 -5.05 5.25
CA GLN A 41 -24.16 -5.87 4.10
C GLN A 41 -23.82 -5.17 2.78
N ALA A 42 -24.01 -3.86 2.70
CA ALA A 42 -23.76 -3.09 1.49
C ALA A 42 -22.27 -2.90 1.20
N CYS A 43 -21.46 -2.61 2.21
CA CYS A 43 -20.08 -2.18 2.01
C CYS A 43 -19.04 -2.79 2.96
N GLY A 44 -19.45 -3.52 4.00
CA GLY A 44 -18.53 -4.11 4.97
C GLY A 44 -17.44 -4.98 4.35
N PRO A 45 -17.79 -5.99 3.53
CA PRO A 45 -16.79 -6.83 2.87
C PRO A 45 -15.82 -6.04 2.00
N LEU A 46 -16.29 -5.03 1.26
CA LEU A 46 -15.44 -4.17 0.44
C LEU A 46 -14.42 -3.40 1.28
N LEU A 47 -14.83 -2.91 2.44
CA LEU A 47 -13.93 -2.20 3.35
C LEU A 47 -12.90 -3.15 3.97
N ILE A 48 -13.30 -4.37 4.31
CA ILE A 48 -12.39 -5.41 4.82
C ILE A 48 -11.34 -5.77 3.76
N TYR A 49 -11.78 -5.99 2.51
CA TYR A 49 -10.86 -6.22 1.40
C TYR A 49 -9.95 -5.00 1.16
N GLY A 50 -10.48 -3.79 1.34
CA GLY A 50 -9.69 -2.58 1.27
C GLY A 50 -8.57 -2.52 2.31
N VAL A 51 -8.85 -2.90 3.56
CA VAL A 51 -7.83 -3.03 4.62
C VAL A 51 -6.78 -4.06 4.21
N ALA A 52 -7.21 -5.25 3.80
CA ALA A 52 -6.29 -6.32 3.39
C ALA A 52 -5.40 -5.88 2.21
N THR A 53 -5.99 -5.23 1.20
CA THR A 53 -5.28 -4.71 0.03
C THR A 53 -4.26 -3.64 0.42
N THR A 54 -4.61 -2.75 1.35
CA THR A 54 -3.69 -1.73 1.87
C THR A 54 -2.51 -2.37 2.61
N LEU A 55 -2.75 -3.41 3.40
CA LEU A 55 -1.68 -4.13 4.10
C LEU A 55 -0.76 -4.85 3.11
N VAL A 56 -1.31 -5.44 2.05
CA VAL A 56 -0.51 -6.03 0.97
C VAL A 56 0.34 -4.97 0.29
N ALA A 57 -0.22 -3.81 -0.02
CA ALA A 57 0.54 -2.69 -0.61
C ALA A 57 1.68 -2.25 0.31
N GLY A 58 1.43 -2.19 1.63
CA GLY A 58 2.48 -1.88 2.61
C GLY A 58 3.60 -2.92 2.64
N GLY A 59 3.24 -4.19 2.59
CA GLY A 59 4.22 -5.28 2.50
C GLY A 59 5.05 -5.23 1.23
N LEU A 60 4.42 -4.98 0.09
CA LEU A 60 5.11 -4.81 -1.20
C LEU A 60 6.05 -3.60 -1.18
N ALA A 61 5.63 -2.49 -0.62
CA ALA A 61 6.46 -1.30 -0.45
C ALA A 61 7.68 -1.62 0.42
N TRP A 62 7.49 -2.32 1.53
CA TRP A 62 8.57 -2.74 2.42
C TRP A 62 9.58 -3.63 1.69
N ILE A 63 9.11 -4.60 0.92
CA ILE A 63 9.98 -5.47 0.11
C ILE A 63 10.76 -4.63 -0.89
N ASN A 64 10.10 -3.73 -1.60
CA ASN A 64 10.76 -2.86 -2.57
C ASN A 64 11.88 -2.04 -1.92
N PHE A 65 11.61 -1.36 -0.82
CA PHE A 65 12.63 -0.57 -0.12
C PHE A 65 13.77 -1.42 0.41
N SER A 66 13.48 -2.62 0.91
CA SER A 66 14.50 -3.55 1.39
C SER A 66 15.43 -4.01 0.26
N VAL A 67 14.87 -4.34 -0.90
CA VAL A 67 15.66 -4.74 -2.07
C VAL A 67 16.49 -3.57 -2.60
N VAL A 68 15.90 -2.39 -2.73
CA VAL A 68 16.61 -1.19 -3.21
C VAL A 68 17.74 -0.81 -2.26
N ALA A 69 17.52 -0.86 -0.95
CA ALA A 69 18.55 -0.58 0.05
C ALA A 69 19.71 -1.59 -0.05
N ASN A 70 19.39 -2.88 -0.24
CA ASN A 70 20.39 -3.92 -0.41
C ASN A 70 21.23 -3.72 -1.68
N VAL A 71 20.58 -3.39 -2.80
CA VAL A 71 21.24 -3.08 -4.07
C VAL A 71 22.17 -1.88 -3.91
N TYR A 72 21.68 -0.81 -3.28
CA TYR A 72 22.46 0.41 -3.06
C TYR A 72 23.69 0.15 -2.19
N ALA A 73 23.55 -0.60 -1.10
CA ALA A 73 24.68 -0.99 -0.25
C ALA A 73 25.71 -1.84 -1.01
N HIS A 74 25.24 -2.76 -1.86
CA HIS A 74 26.11 -3.60 -2.69
C HIS A 74 26.91 -2.77 -3.70
N VAL A 75 26.26 -1.83 -4.38
CA VAL A 75 26.91 -0.92 -5.34
C VAL A 75 27.95 -0.05 -4.65
N LEU A 76 27.64 0.55 -3.51
CA LEU A 76 28.57 1.36 -2.74
C LEU A 76 29.80 0.57 -2.31
N ARG A 77 29.60 -0.67 -1.85
CA ARG A 77 30.70 -1.54 -1.45
C ARG A 77 31.60 -1.86 -2.64
N ALA A 78 31.02 -2.20 -3.79
CA ALA A 78 31.76 -2.49 -5.01
C ALA A 78 32.58 -1.30 -5.47
N ILE A 79 32.05 -0.08 -5.40
CA ILE A 79 32.77 1.17 -5.74
C ILE A 79 33.94 1.38 -4.78
N ARG A 80 33.75 1.18 -3.47
CA ARG A 80 34.82 1.31 -2.48
C ARG A 80 35.97 0.33 -2.72
N GLU A 81 35.66 -0.89 -3.17
CA GLU A 81 36.63 -1.96 -3.43
C GLU A 81 37.23 -1.87 -4.84
N GLY A 82 36.84 -0.87 -5.64
CA GLY A 82 37.30 -0.69 -7.02
C GLY A 82 36.80 -1.75 -7.98
N ARG A 83 35.72 -2.46 -7.64
CA ARG A 83 35.10 -3.48 -8.49
C ARG A 83 33.88 -2.92 -9.23
N GLU A 84 33.60 -3.46 -10.39
CA GLU A 84 32.34 -3.17 -11.08
C GLU A 84 31.18 -3.80 -10.32
N PRO A 85 30.08 -3.04 -10.06
CA PRO A 85 28.94 -3.59 -9.39
C PRO A 85 28.21 -4.60 -10.30
N SER A 86 28.10 -5.84 -9.85
CA SER A 86 27.31 -6.88 -10.50
C SER A 86 26.01 -7.10 -9.72
N LEU A 87 24.87 -6.81 -10.36
CA LEU A 87 23.57 -7.06 -9.79
C LEU A 87 22.99 -8.36 -10.35
N THR A 88 22.44 -9.19 -9.47
CA THR A 88 21.70 -10.35 -9.91
C THR A 88 20.42 -9.92 -10.64
N VAL A 89 20.09 -10.59 -11.74
CA VAL A 89 18.88 -10.31 -12.54
C VAL A 89 17.63 -10.40 -11.68
N GLY A 90 17.60 -11.36 -10.73
CA GLY A 90 16.49 -11.54 -9.81
C GLY A 90 16.21 -10.33 -8.92
N LYS A 91 17.24 -9.67 -8.39
CA LYS A 91 17.09 -8.47 -7.55
C LYS A 91 16.56 -7.28 -8.35
N LYS A 92 17.08 -7.06 -9.57
CA LYS A 92 16.56 -6.01 -10.46
C LYS A 92 15.10 -6.23 -10.80
N TYR A 93 14.74 -7.47 -11.13
CA TYR A 93 13.39 -7.83 -11.50
C TYR A 93 12.42 -7.65 -10.31
N LEU A 94 12.82 -8.11 -9.13
CA LEU A 94 12.01 -7.96 -7.92
C LEU A 94 11.78 -6.48 -7.57
N ALA A 95 12.82 -5.64 -7.65
CA ALA A 95 12.71 -4.21 -7.39
C ALA A 95 11.77 -3.54 -8.40
N LEU A 96 11.88 -3.88 -9.68
CA LEU A 96 11.03 -3.32 -10.73
C LEU A 96 9.57 -3.73 -10.57
N VAL A 97 9.31 -5.01 -10.33
CA VAL A 97 7.97 -5.56 -10.16
C VAL A 97 7.28 -4.93 -8.94
N THR A 98 7.94 -4.89 -7.79
CA THR A 98 7.37 -4.29 -6.58
C THR A 98 7.17 -2.79 -6.73
N PHE A 99 8.05 -2.10 -7.46
CA PHE A 99 7.91 -0.67 -7.75
C PHE A 99 6.62 -0.36 -8.52
N TRP A 100 6.28 -1.18 -9.53
CA TRP A 100 5.09 -0.97 -10.35
C TRP A 100 3.81 -1.53 -9.74
N ILE A 101 3.89 -2.66 -9.05
CA ILE A 101 2.72 -3.32 -8.46
C ILE A 101 2.20 -2.55 -7.25
N THR A 102 3.07 -2.01 -6.41
CA THR A 102 2.66 -1.32 -5.18
C THR A 102 1.67 -0.17 -5.43
N PRO A 103 1.92 0.78 -6.37
CA PRO A 103 0.95 1.82 -6.66
C PRO A 103 -0.37 1.28 -7.22
N LEU A 104 -0.32 0.23 -8.03
CA LEU A 104 -1.52 -0.41 -8.59
C LEU A 104 -2.39 -1.01 -7.49
N VAL A 105 -1.78 -1.69 -6.53
CA VAL A 105 -2.48 -2.26 -5.38
C VAL A 105 -3.08 -1.15 -4.50
N ALA A 106 -2.35 -0.06 -4.28
CA ALA A 106 -2.85 1.09 -3.52
C ALA A 106 -4.04 1.75 -4.22
N VAL A 107 -3.98 1.93 -5.54
CA VAL A 107 -5.12 2.43 -6.34
C VAL A 107 -6.31 1.49 -6.25
N GLY A 108 -6.07 0.17 -6.31
CA GLY A 108 -7.11 -0.83 -6.11
C GLY A 108 -7.81 -0.70 -4.76
N SER A 109 -7.07 -0.46 -3.69
CA SER A 109 -7.61 -0.19 -2.36
C SER A 109 -8.50 1.06 -2.35
N LEU A 110 -8.06 2.13 -2.99
CA LEU A 110 -8.85 3.36 -3.11
C LEU A 110 -10.15 3.10 -3.87
N MET A 111 -10.10 2.34 -4.95
CA MET A 111 -11.30 1.98 -5.72
C MET A 111 -12.30 1.18 -4.90
N LEU A 112 -11.82 0.24 -4.08
CA LEU A 112 -12.69 -0.50 -3.15
C LEU A 112 -13.40 0.44 -2.18
N PHE A 113 -12.69 1.43 -1.66
CA PHE A 113 -13.30 2.44 -0.79
C PHE A 113 -14.36 3.26 -1.52
N LEU A 114 -14.08 3.74 -2.73
CA LEU A 114 -15.04 4.53 -3.51
C LEU A 114 -16.30 3.74 -3.84
N ILE A 115 -16.16 2.47 -4.23
CA ILE A 115 -17.29 1.58 -4.48
C ILE A 115 -18.09 1.37 -3.19
N ALA A 116 -17.42 1.15 -2.07
CA ALA A 116 -18.08 1.01 -0.77
C ALA A 116 -18.85 2.27 -0.39
N ALA A 117 -18.27 3.46 -0.61
CA ALA A 117 -18.92 4.73 -0.33
C ALA A 117 -20.18 4.93 -1.16
N VAL A 118 -20.14 4.61 -2.45
CA VAL A 118 -21.32 4.69 -3.34
C VAL A 118 -22.40 3.72 -2.87
N ARG A 119 -22.05 2.49 -2.53
CA ARG A 119 -23.02 1.50 -2.02
C ARG A 119 -23.64 1.96 -0.70
N ALA A 120 -22.85 2.50 0.20
CA ALA A 120 -23.35 3.03 1.47
C ALA A 120 -24.35 4.18 1.24
N ALA A 121 -24.02 5.10 0.34
CA ALA A 121 -24.90 6.22 0.00
C ALA A 121 -26.23 5.77 -0.57
N ASN A 122 -26.27 4.68 -1.34
CA ASN A 122 -27.50 4.13 -1.92
C ASN A 122 -28.39 3.41 -0.92
N VAL A 123 -27.88 3.06 0.25
CA VAL A 123 -28.60 2.34 1.31
C VAL A 123 -29.13 3.29 2.39
N ILE A 124 -28.51 4.46 2.51
CA ILE A 124 -28.97 5.51 3.41
C ILE A 124 -30.07 6.31 2.71
#